data_87060696b40b7558d0fc0e6f76a5b55e
#
_entry.id   87060696b40b7558d0fc0e6f76a5b55e
#
_cell.length_a   1.000
_cell.length_b   1.000
_cell.length_c   1.000
_cell.angle_alpha   90.00
_cell.angle_beta   90.00
_cell.angle_gamma   90.00
#
_symmetry.space_group_name_H-M   'P 1'
#
loop_
_entity.id
_entity.type
_entity.pdbx_description
1 polymer ?
#
loop_
_entity_poly.entity_id
_entity_poly.type
_entity_poly.pdbx_seq_one_letter_code
_entity_poly.pdbx_strand_id
1 'polypeptide(L)'
;PIFGCEAYFIPSIEEWKEEYEQAMLDKKKARQAKKAGASAASVEDEGASKGKSSNVLRRRRHLVLLAQNQTGLNNLFKLVSESYKDENFYRYPRMDYKMLKEYGEGIIASSACLGGVYAGNYWENREEGPEAVLEAMRETTRNMLDVFGDRWHGEIQWNNVPEQHELNKFVIQVCDEFGVKVISTADSHYPNRDAWKDRELYKRLGWLGKGRPQWAD
;
A
#
# COMPACT_ATOMS: atom_id res chain seq x y z
N PRO A 1 -12.32 -11.22 -21.07
CA PRO A 1 -11.30 -11.11 -20.02
C PRO A 1 -11.35 -9.72 -19.38
N ILE A 2 -11.05 -9.63 -18.08
CA ILE A 2 -10.89 -8.38 -17.35
C ILE A 2 -9.38 -8.17 -17.18
N PHE A 3 -8.88 -7.02 -17.65
CA PHE A 3 -7.47 -6.65 -17.51
C PHE A 3 -7.30 -5.70 -16.33
N GLY A 4 -6.31 -5.96 -15.48
CA GLY A 4 -6.04 -5.12 -14.35
C GLY A 4 -4.65 -5.36 -13.77
N CYS A 5 -4.31 -4.56 -12.76
CA CYS A 5 -3.12 -4.78 -11.95
C CYS A 5 -3.39 -4.35 -10.51
N GLU A 6 -2.69 -4.97 -9.59
CA GLU A 6 -2.52 -4.47 -8.24
C GLU A 6 -1.29 -3.56 -8.24
N ALA A 7 -1.54 -2.26 -8.19
CA ALA A 7 -0.53 -1.23 -8.24
C ALA A 7 0.01 -0.90 -6.83
N TYR A 8 1.19 -0.33 -6.77
CA TYR A 8 1.73 0.28 -5.56
C TYR A 8 1.51 1.79 -5.62
N PHE A 9 0.74 2.28 -4.69
CA PHE A 9 0.31 3.67 -4.59
C PHE A 9 0.95 4.37 -3.38
N ILE A 10 1.25 5.65 -3.55
CA ILE A 10 1.54 6.63 -2.49
C ILE A 10 0.84 7.95 -2.83
N PRO A 11 0.52 8.81 -1.85
CA PRO A 11 -0.19 10.05 -2.13
C PRO A 11 0.56 11.00 -3.08
N SER A 12 1.87 11.16 -2.89
CA SER A 12 2.73 12.02 -3.70
C SER A 12 4.12 11.39 -3.85
N ILE A 13 4.57 11.23 -5.09
CA ILE A 13 5.93 10.77 -5.39
C ILE A 13 6.94 11.90 -5.11
N GLU A 14 6.56 13.15 -5.30
CA GLU A 14 7.41 14.30 -5.06
C GLU A 14 7.77 14.44 -3.57
N GLU A 15 6.77 14.42 -2.69
CA GLU A 15 6.98 14.42 -1.23
C GLU A 15 7.76 13.19 -0.77
N TRP A 16 7.44 12.02 -1.33
CA TRP A 16 8.18 10.80 -1.01
C TRP A 16 9.66 10.89 -1.40
N LYS A 17 10.02 11.56 -2.51
CA LYS A 17 11.41 11.77 -2.93
C LYS A 17 12.18 12.63 -1.93
N GLU A 18 11.59 13.72 -1.45
CA GLU A 18 12.21 14.57 -0.44
C GLU A 18 12.50 13.79 0.85
N GLU A 19 11.50 13.04 1.35
CA GLU A 19 11.68 12.16 2.50
C GLU A 19 12.71 11.04 2.24
N TYR A 20 12.74 10.50 1.01
CA TYR A 20 13.70 9.48 0.59
C TYR A 20 15.13 10.01 0.63
N GLU A 21 15.39 11.19 0.07
CA GLU A 21 16.70 11.80 0.05
C GLU A 21 17.20 12.07 1.48
N GLN A 22 16.35 12.61 2.34
CA GLN A 22 16.68 12.81 3.75
C GLN A 22 16.99 11.49 4.46
N ALA A 23 16.18 10.47 4.28
CA ALA A 23 16.39 9.14 4.86
C ALA A 23 17.70 8.48 4.37
N MET A 24 18.09 8.72 3.12
CA MET A 24 19.37 8.23 2.58
C MET A 24 20.56 8.98 3.15
N LEU A 25 20.46 10.30 3.35
CA LEU A 25 21.48 11.11 4.01
C LEU A 25 21.70 10.66 5.46
N ASP A 26 20.63 10.45 6.21
CA ASP A 26 20.69 9.99 7.61
C ASP A 26 21.33 8.60 7.72
N LYS A 27 20.98 7.70 6.80
CA LYS A 27 21.59 6.38 6.71
C LYS A 27 23.09 6.44 6.39
N LYS A 28 23.52 7.40 5.55
CA LYS A 28 24.92 7.62 5.23
C LYS A 28 25.68 8.16 6.46
N LYS A 29 25.12 9.15 7.17
CA LYS A 29 25.67 9.70 8.41
C LYS A 29 25.83 8.61 9.49
N ALA A 30 24.79 7.80 9.72
CA ALA A 30 24.83 6.68 10.68
C ALA A 30 25.89 5.63 10.34
N ARG A 31 26.12 5.33 9.05
CA ARG A 31 27.20 4.43 8.62
C ARG A 31 28.59 5.02 8.86
N GLN A 32 28.76 6.32 8.62
CA GLN A 32 30.03 7.02 8.87
C GLN A 32 30.36 7.08 10.36
N ALA A 33 29.39 7.40 11.21
CA ALA A 33 29.55 7.39 12.66
C ALA A 33 29.97 6.02 13.20
N LYS A 34 29.36 4.93 12.72
CA LYS A 34 29.77 3.56 13.06
C LYS A 34 31.20 3.23 12.62
N LYS A 35 31.65 3.71 11.45
CA LYS A 35 33.02 3.49 10.96
C LYS A 35 34.05 4.30 11.76
N ALA A 36 33.65 5.46 12.31
CA ALA A 36 34.49 6.31 13.12
C ALA A 36 34.64 5.84 14.59
N GLY A 37 34.08 4.70 14.97
CA GLY A 37 34.24 4.12 16.30
C GLY A 37 33.45 4.84 17.40
N ALA A 38 32.40 5.58 17.08
CA ALA A 38 31.52 6.22 18.05
C ALA A 38 30.80 5.13 18.89
N SER A 39 30.99 5.21 20.24
CA SER A 39 30.43 4.28 21.22
C SER A 39 28.91 4.20 21.14
N ALA A 40 28.38 3.02 21.42
CA ALA A 40 26.94 2.72 21.37
C ALA A 40 26.05 3.48 22.37
N ALA A 41 26.64 4.30 23.25
CA ALA A 41 25.93 5.01 24.33
C ALA A 41 25.11 6.24 23.87
N SER A 42 25.25 6.70 22.62
CA SER A 42 24.45 7.81 22.04
C SER A 42 23.32 7.34 21.12
N VAL A 43 22.94 6.06 21.19
CA VAL A 43 22.09 5.37 20.18
C VAL A 43 20.66 5.09 20.70
N GLU A 44 20.32 5.45 21.93
CA GLU A 44 18.98 5.15 22.48
C GLU A 44 17.84 5.95 21.81
N ASP A 45 18.16 7.08 21.17
CA ASP A 45 17.15 7.87 20.40
C ASP A 45 17.07 7.46 18.89
N GLU A 46 18.00 6.63 18.42
CA GLU A 46 18.05 6.18 17.02
C GLU A 46 17.14 4.98 16.69
N GLY A 47 16.54 4.31 17.67
CA GLY A 47 15.65 3.17 17.46
C GLY A 47 14.37 3.59 16.74
N ALA A 48 13.79 4.69 17.13
CA ALA A 48 12.61 5.28 16.50
C ALA A 48 12.91 5.86 15.10
N SER A 49 14.11 6.46 14.93
CA SER A 49 14.57 6.99 13.65
C SER A 49 14.83 5.90 12.62
N LYS A 50 15.42 4.74 13.02
CA LYS A 50 15.64 3.61 12.10
C LYS A 50 14.33 2.98 11.61
N GLY A 51 13.32 2.90 12.45
CA GLY A 51 11.99 2.43 12.09
C GLY A 51 11.33 3.36 11.08
N LYS A 52 11.35 4.67 11.32
CA LYS A 52 10.77 5.69 10.42
C LYS A 52 11.48 5.73 9.06
N SER A 53 12.82 5.82 9.04
CA SER A 53 13.61 5.86 7.80
C SER A 53 13.40 4.62 6.92
N SER A 54 13.39 3.41 7.50
CA SER A 54 13.16 2.19 6.73
C SER A 54 11.72 2.09 6.21
N ASN A 55 10.76 2.70 6.92
CA ASN A 55 9.35 2.72 6.56
C ASN A 55 9.09 3.66 5.37
N VAL A 56 9.68 4.86 5.37
CA VAL A 56 9.62 5.82 4.25
C VAL A 56 10.11 5.18 2.95
N LEU A 57 11.30 4.55 2.97
CA LEU A 57 11.90 3.95 1.78
C LEU A 57 11.04 2.83 1.16
N ARG A 58 10.21 2.18 1.96
CA ARG A 58 9.37 1.05 1.54
C ARG A 58 7.91 1.40 1.46
N ARG A 59 7.53 2.64 1.78
CA ARG A 59 6.14 3.09 1.79
C ARG A 59 5.49 2.81 0.45
N ARG A 60 4.42 2.10 0.48
CA ARG A 60 3.50 1.82 -0.62
C ARG A 60 2.20 1.26 -0.07
N ARG A 61 1.12 1.48 -0.78
CA ARG A 61 -0.19 0.91 -0.51
C ARG A 61 -0.66 0.19 -1.77
N HIS A 62 -1.38 -0.90 -1.60
CA HIS A 62 -1.99 -1.59 -2.72
C HIS A 62 -3.18 -0.79 -3.23
N LEU A 63 -3.35 -0.76 -4.54
CA LEU A 63 -4.47 -0.15 -5.25
C LEU A 63 -4.83 -1.07 -6.42
N VAL A 64 -6.05 -1.58 -6.44
CA VAL A 64 -6.50 -2.39 -7.58
C VAL A 64 -6.99 -1.47 -8.68
N LEU A 65 -6.49 -1.68 -9.89
CA LEU A 65 -6.87 -0.94 -11.09
C LEU A 65 -7.36 -1.92 -12.16
N LEU A 66 -8.57 -1.73 -12.68
CA LEU A 66 -9.18 -2.57 -13.69
C LEU A 66 -9.56 -1.74 -14.91
N ALA A 67 -9.21 -2.21 -16.10
CA ALA A 67 -9.62 -1.55 -17.33
C ALA A 67 -11.12 -1.79 -17.61
N GLN A 68 -11.91 -0.73 -17.67
CA GLN A 68 -13.33 -0.76 -18.00
C GLN A 68 -13.57 -0.88 -19.51
N ASN A 69 -12.66 -0.31 -20.30
CA ASN A 69 -12.75 -0.23 -21.76
C ASN A 69 -11.35 -0.12 -22.38
N GLN A 70 -11.26 0.03 -23.71
CA GLN A 70 -9.99 0.12 -24.42
C GLN A 70 -9.15 1.35 -23.99
N THR A 71 -9.79 2.48 -23.71
CA THR A 71 -9.10 3.68 -23.17
C THR A 71 -8.46 3.37 -21.84
N GLY A 72 -9.20 2.74 -20.92
CA GLY A 72 -8.70 2.31 -19.63
C GLY A 72 -7.54 1.31 -19.74
N LEU A 73 -7.60 0.37 -20.68
CA LEU A 73 -6.49 -0.56 -20.92
C LEU A 73 -5.23 0.18 -21.39
N ASN A 74 -5.36 1.10 -22.33
CA ASN A 74 -4.24 1.90 -22.81
C ASN A 74 -3.65 2.77 -21.68
N ASN A 75 -4.51 3.35 -20.85
CA ASN A 75 -4.09 4.15 -19.70
C ASN A 75 -3.44 3.30 -18.62
N LEU A 76 -3.93 2.08 -18.40
CA LEU A 76 -3.29 1.13 -17.48
C LEU A 76 -1.85 0.81 -17.91
N PHE A 77 -1.61 0.59 -19.21
CA PHE A 77 -0.26 0.39 -19.74
C PHE A 77 0.63 1.61 -19.52
N LYS A 78 0.10 2.83 -19.71
CA LYS A 78 0.85 4.07 -19.43
C LYS A 78 1.19 4.18 -17.95
N LEU A 79 0.22 4.00 -17.05
CA LEU A 79 0.44 4.03 -15.60
C LEU A 79 1.53 3.06 -15.16
N VAL A 80 1.47 1.81 -15.64
CA VAL A 80 2.50 0.82 -15.34
C VAL A 80 3.85 1.26 -15.88
N SER A 81 3.94 1.74 -17.14
CA SER A 81 5.19 2.20 -17.74
C SER A 81 5.79 3.39 -16.99
N GLU A 82 4.97 4.38 -16.64
CA GLU A 82 5.40 5.55 -15.86
C GLU A 82 5.91 5.15 -14.48
N SER A 83 5.24 4.20 -13.81
CA SER A 83 5.65 3.75 -12.47
C SER A 83 7.01 3.07 -12.42
N TYR A 84 7.50 2.55 -13.55
CA TYR A 84 8.82 1.90 -13.67
C TYR A 84 9.95 2.85 -14.08
N LYS A 85 9.68 4.13 -14.35
CA LYS A 85 10.74 5.12 -14.57
C LYS A 85 11.59 5.29 -13.31
N ASP A 86 12.87 5.57 -13.50
CA ASP A 86 13.85 5.65 -12.40
C ASP A 86 13.41 6.60 -11.27
N GLU A 87 12.77 7.71 -11.63
CA GLU A 87 12.26 8.68 -10.67
C GLU A 87 11.07 8.18 -9.82
N ASN A 88 10.36 7.14 -10.25
CA ASN A 88 9.18 6.59 -9.57
C ASN A 88 9.47 5.23 -8.93
N PHE A 89 10.69 4.70 -9.12
CA PHE A 89 11.07 3.36 -8.74
C PHE A 89 12.14 3.36 -7.63
N TYR A 90 11.82 2.71 -6.52
CA TYR A 90 12.82 2.23 -5.57
C TYR A 90 12.38 0.86 -5.05
N ARG A 91 13.01 -0.21 -5.53
CA ARG A 91 12.65 -1.62 -5.29
C ARG A 91 11.26 -2.01 -5.79
N TYR A 92 10.34 -1.05 -5.85
CA TYR A 92 8.97 -1.21 -6.31
C TYR A 92 8.57 0.00 -7.15
N PRO A 93 7.81 -0.21 -8.24
CA PRO A 93 7.20 0.88 -9.00
C PRO A 93 6.15 1.58 -8.14
N ARG A 94 5.96 2.90 -8.33
CA ARG A 94 4.97 3.67 -7.58
C ARG A 94 4.12 4.51 -8.50
N MET A 95 2.87 4.66 -8.13
CA MET A 95 1.92 5.59 -8.72
C MET A 95 1.45 6.55 -7.64
N ASP A 96 1.07 7.78 -8.03
CA ASP A 96 0.50 8.79 -7.14
C ASP A 96 -0.79 9.40 -7.71
N TYR A 97 -1.41 10.30 -6.95
CA TYR A 97 -2.63 10.99 -7.41
C TYR A 97 -2.43 11.76 -8.71
N LYS A 98 -1.25 12.34 -8.95
CA LYS A 98 -0.96 13.08 -10.18
C LYS A 98 -1.02 12.17 -11.41
N MET A 99 -0.38 11.01 -11.33
CA MET A 99 -0.40 10.01 -12.39
C MET A 99 -1.82 9.45 -12.59
N LEU A 100 -2.53 9.17 -11.50
CA LEU A 100 -3.90 8.67 -11.56
C LEU A 100 -4.88 9.70 -12.17
N LYS A 101 -4.71 11.00 -11.91
CA LYS A 101 -5.49 12.06 -12.56
C LYS A 101 -5.21 12.14 -14.05
N GLU A 102 -3.96 11.95 -14.47
CA GLU A 102 -3.57 12.03 -15.87
C GLU A 102 -4.09 10.82 -16.69
N TYR A 103 -4.05 9.61 -16.10
CA TYR A 103 -4.36 8.36 -16.81
C TYR A 103 -5.52 7.57 -16.22
N GLY A 104 -6.33 8.13 -15.34
CA GLY A 104 -7.43 7.41 -14.66
C GLY A 104 -8.69 7.22 -15.49
N GLU A 105 -8.78 7.81 -16.67
CA GLU A 105 -9.95 7.66 -17.55
C GLU A 105 -10.12 6.19 -17.99
N GLY A 106 -11.35 5.67 -17.89
CA GLY A 106 -11.68 4.29 -18.26
C GLY A 106 -11.12 3.22 -17.32
N ILE A 107 -10.63 3.61 -16.14
CA ILE A 107 -10.15 2.70 -15.10
C ILE A 107 -11.13 2.69 -13.93
N ILE A 108 -11.47 1.48 -13.46
CA ILE A 108 -12.15 1.22 -12.20
C ILE A 108 -11.08 0.98 -11.15
N ALA A 109 -11.24 1.53 -9.95
CA ALA A 109 -10.30 1.35 -8.86
C ALA A 109 -10.97 0.87 -7.58
N SER A 110 -10.25 0.07 -6.76
CA SER A 110 -10.70 -0.33 -5.43
C SER A 110 -9.60 -0.20 -4.38
N SER A 111 -10.04 -0.14 -3.11
CA SER A 111 -9.18 0.09 -1.95
C SER A 111 -8.24 -1.08 -1.60
N ALA A 112 -8.33 -2.18 -2.30
CA ALA A 112 -7.53 -3.40 -2.14
C ALA A 112 -7.64 -4.06 -0.74
N CYS A 113 -6.62 -4.77 -0.31
CA CYS A 113 -6.57 -5.64 0.87
C CYS A 113 -6.07 -4.93 2.14
N LEU A 114 -5.62 -5.70 3.17
CA LEU A 114 -4.94 -5.19 4.38
C LEU A 114 -3.62 -4.44 4.10
N GLY A 115 -3.10 -4.47 2.89
CA GLY A 115 -2.00 -3.65 2.39
C GLY A 115 -2.47 -2.43 1.58
N GLY A 116 -3.77 -2.24 1.41
CA GLY A 116 -4.38 -1.23 0.55
C GLY A 116 -4.40 0.18 1.13
N VAL A 117 -5.02 1.10 0.39
CA VAL A 117 -5.03 2.52 0.76
C VAL A 117 -5.83 2.78 2.04
N TYR A 118 -7.00 2.18 2.21
CA TYR A 118 -7.78 2.30 3.44
C TYR A 118 -7.12 1.59 4.62
N ALA A 119 -6.53 0.42 4.37
CA ALA A 119 -5.76 -0.26 5.39
C ALA A 119 -4.56 0.58 5.86
N GLY A 120 -3.92 1.34 4.95
CA GLY A 120 -2.90 2.30 5.32
C GLY A 120 -3.37 3.32 6.34
N ASN A 121 -4.52 3.93 6.08
CA ASN A 121 -5.14 4.90 6.99
C ASN A 121 -5.46 4.26 8.35
N TYR A 122 -5.97 3.00 8.35
CA TYR A 122 -6.23 2.24 9.57
C TYR A 122 -4.94 2.00 10.37
N TRP A 123 -3.90 1.46 9.75
CA TRP A 123 -2.65 1.12 10.44
C TRP A 123 -1.91 2.33 11.00
N GLU A 124 -2.01 3.47 10.34
CA GLU A 124 -1.31 4.70 10.72
C GLU A 124 -2.03 5.45 11.85
N ASN A 125 -3.36 5.34 11.97
CA ASN A 125 -4.16 6.15 12.87
C ASN A 125 -4.92 5.36 13.96
N ARG A 126 -4.87 4.02 13.96
CA ARG A 126 -5.69 3.19 14.87
C ARG A 126 -5.42 3.45 16.37
N GLU A 127 -4.19 3.85 16.72
CA GLU A 127 -3.81 4.13 18.10
C GLU A 127 -4.34 5.49 18.57
N GLU A 128 -4.67 6.39 17.64
CA GLU A 128 -5.30 7.68 17.91
C GLU A 128 -6.83 7.58 18.07
N GLY A 129 -7.39 6.43 17.72
CA GLY A 129 -8.79 6.10 17.89
C GLY A 129 -9.60 6.05 16.59
N PRO A 130 -10.85 5.57 16.68
CA PRO A 130 -11.69 5.33 15.49
C PRO A 130 -11.94 6.57 14.62
N GLU A 131 -12.10 7.74 15.22
CA GLU A 131 -12.38 8.97 14.46
C GLU A 131 -11.16 9.42 13.64
N ALA A 132 -9.95 9.25 14.16
CA ALA A 132 -8.71 9.54 13.40
C ALA A 132 -8.61 8.64 12.16
N VAL A 133 -8.94 7.35 12.30
CA VAL A 133 -9.01 6.40 11.18
C VAL A 133 -10.02 6.85 10.14
N LEU A 134 -11.24 7.20 10.58
CA LEU A 134 -12.31 7.63 9.68
C LEU A 134 -11.96 8.92 8.94
N GLU A 135 -11.38 9.91 9.61
CA GLU A 135 -11.02 11.17 8.94
C GLU A 135 -9.93 10.94 7.89
N ALA A 136 -8.92 10.14 8.17
CA ALA A 136 -7.91 9.77 7.19
C ALA A 136 -8.52 9.01 5.98
N MET A 137 -9.50 8.13 6.23
CA MET A 137 -10.22 7.44 5.15
C MET A 137 -11.13 8.38 4.37
N ARG A 138 -11.79 9.36 5.01
CA ARG A 138 -12.60 10.38 4.33
C ARG A 138 -11.75 11.23 3.38
N GLU A 139 -10.57 11.64 3.81
CA GLU A 139 -9.63 12.36 2.96
C GLU A 139 -9.21 11.53 1.74
N THR A 140 -8.81 10.28 1.97
CA THR A 140 -8.48 9.35 0.88
C THR A 140 -9.66 9.17 -0.07
N THR A 141 -10.89 9.05 0.45
CA THR A 141 -12.11 8.88 -0.36
C THR A 141 -12.37 10.11 -1.23
N ARG A 142 -12.27 11.32 -0.68
CA ARG A 142 -12.42 12.57 -1.46
C ARG A 142 -11.44 12.61 -2.63
N ASN A 143 -10.17 12.30 -2.36
CA ASN A 143 -9.13 12.29 -3.39
C ASN A 143 -9.36 11.23 -4.46
N MET A 144 -9.82 10.03 -4.09
CA MET A 144 -10.11 8.96 -5.04
C MET A 144 -11.37 9.24 -5.86
N LEU A 145 -12.40 9.87 -5.27
CA LEU A 145 -13.59 10.33 -5.99
C LEU A 145 -13.27 11.44 -6.98
N ASP A 146 -12.33 12.34 -6.67
CA ASP A 146 -11.85 13.37 -7.59
C ASP A 146 -11.16 12.79 -8.84
N VAL A 147 -10.54 11.60 -8.70
CA VAL A 147 -9.91 10.90 -9.83
C VAL A 147 -10.88 9.98 -10.58
N PHE A 148 -11.62 9.15 -9.86
CA PHE A 148 -12.36 8.04 -10.45
C PHE A 148 -13.88 8.25 -10.48
N GLY A 149 -14.43 9.18 -9.69
CA GLY A 149 -15.86 9.36 -9.55
C GLY A 149 -16.55 8.08 -9.09
N ASP A 150 -17.62 7.69 -9.79
CA ASP A 150 -18.41 6.47 -9.54
C ASP A 150 -17.68 5.14 -9.83
N ARG A 151 -16.46 5.21 -10.39
CA ARG A 151 -15.57 4.08 -10.64
C ARG A 151 -14.65 3.76 -9.45
N TRP A 152 -14.70 4.54 -8.36
CA TRP A 152 -14.06 4.21 -7.09
C TRP A 152 -14.92 3.29 -6.26
N HIS A 153 -14.31 2.25 -5.65
CA HIS A 153 -15.01 1.24 -4.84
C HIS A 153 -14.26 0.98 -3.53
N GLY A 154 -15.00 0.89 -2.43
CA GLY A 154 -14.49 0.29 -1.21
C GLY A 154 -14.42 -1.23 -1.37
N GLU A 155 -13.33 -1.85 -0.91
CA GLU A 155 -13.16 -3.29 -0.98
C GLU A 155 -13.13 -3.90 0.42
N ILE A 156 -13.94 -4.93 0.64
CA ILE A 156 -13.95 -5.73 1.87
C ILE A 156 -13.58 -7.19 1.56
N GLN A 157 -12.94 -7.82 2.52
CA GLN A 157 -12.48 -9.20 2.39
C GLN A 157 -12.89 -10.01 3.63
N TRP A 158 -12.99 -11.34 3.47
CA TRP A 158 -13.47 -12.25 4.52
C TRP A 158 -12.35 -13.16 5.05
N ASN A 159 -11.14 -12.63 5.12
CA ASN A 159 -10.02 -13.32 5.74
C ASN A 159 -10.26 -13.51 7.23
N ASN A 160 -9.90 -14.67 7.79
CA ASN A 160 -10.04 -14.93 9.22
C ASN A 160 -8.94 -14.24 10.04
N VAL A 161 -8.91 -12.90 9.96
CA VAL A 161 -7.95 -12.01 10.64
C VAL A 161 -8.76 -10.92 11.33
N PRO A 162 -8.63 -10.73 12.66
CA PRO A 162 -9.40 -9.74 13.42
C PRO A 162 -9.32 -8.33 12.82
N GLU A 163 -8.13 -7.90 12.41
CA GLU A 163 -7.90 -6.58 11.82
C GLU A 163 -8.63 -6.39 10.49
N GLN A 164 -8.85 -7.48 9.73
CA GLN A 164 -9.65 -7.41 8.51
C GLN A 164 -11.13 -7.13 8.84
N HIS A 165 -11.65 -7.76 9.87
CA HIS A 165 -13.04 -7.53 10.27
C HIS A 165 -13.26 -6.12 10.83
N GLU A 166 -12.27 -5.59 11.52
CA GLU A 166 -12.30 -4.21 12.01
C GLU A 166 -12.20 -3.21 10.84
N LEU A 167 -11.25 -3.40 9.94
CA LEU A 167 -11.11 -2.59 8.72
C LEU A 167 -12.39 -2.59 7.88
N ASN A 168 -13.03 -3.75 7.69
CA ASN A 168 -14.28 -3.85 6.92
C ASN A 168 -15.37 -2.92 7.47
N LYS A 169 -15.48 -2.75 8.81
CA LYS A 169 -16.46 -1.83 9.41
C LYS A 169 -16.19 -0.39 9.03
N PHE A 170 -14.93 0.03 9.09
CA PHE A 170 -14.52 1.39 8.68
C PHE A 170 -14.75 1.62 7.17
N VAL A 171 -14.42 0.63 6.34
CA VAL A 171 -14.65 0.71 4.89
C VAL A 171 -16.14 0.87 4.58
N ILE A 172 -17.00 0.07 5.20
CA ILE A 172 -18.45 0.15 5.01
C ILE A 172 -18.93 1.54 5.46
N GLN A 173 -18.55 1.99 6.65
CA GLN A 173 -18.97 3.28 7.18
C GLN A 173 -18.58 4.43 6.27
N VAL A 174 -17.30 4.55 5.87
CA VAL A 174 -16.86 5.65 5.00
C VAL A 174 -17.49 5.58 3.62
N CYS A 175 -17.71 4.38 3.08
CA CYS A 175 -18.37 4.21 1.81
C CYS A 175 -19.84 4.66 1.85
N ASP A 176 -20.55 4.34 2.93
CA ASP A 176 -21.94 4.79 3.14
C ASP A 176 -22.01 6.32 3.26
N GLU A 177 -21.09 6.95 3.98
CA GLU A 177 -21.01 8.41 4.11
C GLU A 177 -20.86 9.14 2.75
N PHE A 178 -20.14 8.54 1.81
CA PHE A 178 -19.83 9.13 0.48
C PHE A 178 -20.66 8.55 -0.66
N GLY A 179 -21.54 7.59 -0.41
CA GLY A 179 -22.28 6.90 -1.47
C GLY A 179 -21.40 6.04 -2.38
N VAL A 180 -20.26 5.60 -1.89
CA VAL A 180 -19.32 4.73 -2.62
C VAL A 180 -19.81 3.28 -2.55
N LYS A 181 -19.77 2.58 -3.69
CA LYS A 181 -20.12 1.15 -3.73
C LYS A 181 -19.06 0.31 -3.05
N VAL A 182 -19.51 -0.66 -2.26
CA VAL A 182 -18.65 -1.66 -1.64
C VAL A 182 -18.67 -2.94 -2.47
N ILE A 183 -17.48 -3.50 -2.73
CA ILE A 183 -17.31 -4.80 -3.37
C ILE A 183 -16.68 -5.77 -2.38
N SER A 184 -16.96 -7.06 -2.55
CA SER A 184 -16.36 -8.13 -1.77
C SER A 184 -15.46 -8.99 -2.65
N THR A 185 -14.22 -9.20 -2.22
CA THR A 185 -13.24 -10.01 -2.92
C THR A 185 -12.60 -11.05 -2.00
N ALA A 186 -11.91 -12.01 -2.58
CA ALA A 186 -11.22 -13.07 -1.85
C ALA A 186 -9.70 -12.83 -1.74
N ASP A 187 -9.13 -11.92 -2.53
CA ASP A 187 -7.67 -11.72 -2.65
C ASP A 187 -6.93 -13.06 -2.82
N SER A 188 -7.34 -13.82 -3.83
CA SER A 188 -6.91 -15.21 -4.02
C SER A 188 -5.43 -15.30 -4.36
N HIS A 189 -4.66 -16.03 -3.54
CA HIS A 189 -3.23 -16.22 -3.69
C HIS A 189 -2.85 -17.62 -4.21
N TYR A 190 -3.82 -18.45 -4.51
CA TYR A 190 -3.64 -19.78 -5.10
C TYR A 190 -4.90 -20.18 -5.89
N PRO A 191 -4.77 -21.01 -6.92
CA PRO A 191 -5.81 -21.22 -7.95
C PRO A 191 -6.98 -22.09 -7.49
N ASN A 192 -6.81 -22.93 -6.49
CA ASN A 192 -7.83 -23.83 -5.96
C ASN A 192 -7.52 -24.21 -4.50
N ARG A 193 -8.50 -24.83 -3.84
CA ARG A 193 -8.40 -25.18 -2.42
C ARG A 193 -7.21 -26.08 -2.09
N ASP A 194 -6.82 -26.99 -2.97
CA ASP A 194 -5.77 -27.97 -2.69
C ASP A 194 -4.36 -27.37 -2.84
N ALA A 195 -4.21 -26.28 -3.59
CA ALA A 195 -2.95 -25.60 -3.83
C ALA A 195 -2.44 -24.76 -2.64
N TRP A 196 -3.18 -24.71 -1.51
CA TRP A 196 -2.72 -23.98 -0.32
C TRP A 196 -1.40 -24.51 0.25
N LYS A 197 -1.16 -25.83 0.15
CA LYS A 197 0.06 -26.47 0.63
C LYS A 197 1.30 -25.99 -0.16
N ASP A 198 1.17 -25.88 -1.47
CA ASP A 198 2.23 -25.39 -2.35
C ASP A 198 2.56 -23.92 -2.04
N ARG A 199 1.52 -23.12 -1.79
CA ARG A 199 1.68 -21.73 -1.37
C ARG A 199 2.41 -21.62 -0.02
N GLU A 200 2.05 -22.44 0.98
CA GLU A 200 2.72 -22.44 2.27
C GLU A 200 4.21 -22.87 2.13
N LEU A 201 4.50 -23.86 1.31
CA LEU A 201 5.87 -24.26 1.01
C LEU A 201 6.66 -23.11 0.37
N TYR A 202 6.07 -22.42 -0.62
CA TYR A 202 6.67 -21.24 -1.26
C TYR A 202 6.95 -20.11 -0.25
N LYS A 203 6.02 -19.83 0.65
CA LYS A 203 6.20 -18.83 1.71
C LYS A 203 7.35 -19.22 2.67
N ARG A 204 7.41 -20.48 3.09
CA ARG A 204 8.49 -21.00 3.94
C ARG A 204 9.85 -20.84 3.25
N LEU A 205 9.97 -21.18 1.99
CA LEU A 205 11.18 -20.98 1.20
C LEU A 205 11.58 -19.50 1.11
N GLY A 206 10.62 -18.62 0.84
CA GLY A 206 10.86 -17.17 0.76
C GLY A 206 11.27 -16.51 2.09
N TRP A 207 11.00 -17.19 3.24
CA TRP A 207 11.29 -16.69 4.58
C TRP A 207 12.49 -17.37 5.25
N LEU A 208 13.05 -18.42 4.66
CA LEU A 208 14.27 -19.03 5.13
C LEU A 208 15.38 -17.99 5.29
N GLY A 209 16.02 -17.99 6.45
CA GLY A 209 17.10 -17.05 6.78
C GLY A 209 16.67 -15.60 7.09
N LYS A 210 15.37 -15.29 7.12
CA LYS A 210 14.87 -13.93 7.41
C LYS A 210 14.38 -13.74 8.85
N GLY A 211 14.56 -14.74 9.72
CA GLY A 211 14.15 -14.68 11.15
C GLY A 211 12.64 -14.49 11.37
N ARG A 212 11.81 -14.75 10.36
CA ARG A 212 10.36 -14.67 10.51
C ARG A 212 9.83 -15.96 11.14
N PRO A 213 8.81 -15.86 12.03
CA PRO A 213 8.21 -17.04 12.63
C PRO A 213 7.68 -17.96 11.53
N GLN A 214 7.92 -19.25 11.68
CA GLN A 214 7.21 -20.24 10.87
C GLN A 214 5.74 -20.19 11.29
N TRP A 215 4.84 -20.23 10.31
CA TRP A 215 3.43 -20.39 10.62
C TRP A 215 3.25 -21.70 11.37
N ALA A 216 2.60 -21.61 12.52
CA ALA A 216 2.12 -22.82 13.20
C ALA A 216 1.08 -23.49 12.27
N ASP A 217 1.11 -24.81 12.25
CA ASP A 217 0.14 -25.64 11.52
C ASP A 217 -1.28 -25.45 12.04
#